data_a72c022e13573a75463002b4840a75e7
#
_entry.id   a72c022e13573a75463002b4840a75e7
#
_cell.length_a   1.000
_cell.length_b   1.000
_cell.length_c   1.000
_cell.angle_alpha   90.00
_cell.angle_beta   90.00
_cell.angle_gamma   90.00
#
_symmetry.space_group_name_H-M   'P 1'
#
loop_
_entity.id
_entity.type
_entity.pdbx_description
1 polymer ?
#
loop_
_entity_poly.entity_id
_entity_poly.type
_entity_poly.pdbx_seq_one_letter_code
_entity_poly.pdbx_strand_id
1 'polypeptide(L)'
;EELNPEPGSHIAVVVKNTKSNFWATVKKGMTAAVKDLNEKMGYKGDDKVKLSFEGPADELDVESQINTIDAVLAENPTVLCLSAIDMESCGAQLEEAMGNEIPVVILDSGVESELVNTVCATDNYAAGAEAAKKMAEAIGNKGQVAIMAHAETSKSSQDREKGFTEEIAKNYPE
;
A
#
# COMPACT_ATOMS: atom_id res chain seq x y z
N GLU A 1 -11.35 24.48 3.40
CA GLU A 1 -12.53 23.87 2.75
C GLU A 1 -12.37 22.36 2.82
N GLU A 2 -13.36 21.66 3.38
CA GLU A 2 -13.38 20.18 3.33
C GLU A 2 -13.72 19.80 1.87
N LEU A 3 -12.76 19.18 1.18
CA LEU A 3 -12.99 18.64 -0.15
C LEU A 3 -13.87 17.39 0.00
N ASN A 4 -15.09 17.48 -0.46
CA ASN A 4 -16.03 16.36 -0.47
C ASN A 4 -15.98 15.65 -1.84
N PRO A 5 -16.10 14.33 -1.88
CA PRO A 5 -16.16 13.61 -3.16
C PRO A 5 -17.46 13.96 -3.89
N GLU A 6 -17.39 14.02 -5.22
CA GLU A 6 -18.56 14.19 -6.05
C GLU A 6 -19.49 12.96 -5.98
N PRO A 7 -20.80 13.12 -6.16
CA PRO A 7 -21.73 12.01 -6.27
C PRO A 7 -21.29 10.99 -7.33
N GLY A 8 -21.38 9.71 -7.01
CA GLY A 8 -21.03 8.63 -7.92
C GLY A 8 -19.52 8.39 -8.09
N SER A 9 -18.66 9.10 -7.34
CA SER A 9 -17.22 8.88 -7.36
C SER A 9 -16.85 7.40 -7.15
N HIS A 10 -15.80 6.93 -7.84
CA HIS A 10 -15.30 5.58 -7.76
C HIS A 10 -13.89 5.55 -7.17
N ILE A 11 -13.75 4.96 -6.00
CA ILE A 11 -12.47 4.65 -5.36
C ILE A 11 -12.09 3.24 -5.78
N ALA A 12 -11.09 3.12 -6.65
CA ALA A 12 -10.58 1.84 -7.09
C ALA A 12 -9.33 1.47 -6.29
N VAL A 13 -9.33 0.28 -5.70
CA VAL A 13 -8.23 -0.21 -4.85
C VAL A 13 -7.61 -1.44 -5.48
N VAL A 14 -6.30 -1.40 -5.72
CA VAL A 14 -5.53 -2.57 -6.15
C VAL A 14 -4.48 -2.89 -5.09
N VAL A 15 -4.55 -4.11 -4.58
CA VAL A 15 -3.69 -4.61 -3.49
C VAL A 15 -2.80 -5.75 -3.95
N LYS A 16 -1.85 -6.16 -3.10
CA LYS A 16 -0.90 -7.23 -3.41
C LYS A 16 -1.53 -8.62 -3.41
N ASN A 17 -2.56 -8.83 -2.57
CA ASN A 17 -3.16 -10.14 -2.36
C ASN A 17 -4.58 -9.99 -1.81
N THR A 18 -5.55 -10.64 -2.45
CA THR A 18 -6.95 -10.58 -2.02
C THR A 18 -7.36 -11.69 -1.05
N LYS A 19 -6.48 -12.66 -0.77
CA LYS A 19 -6.77 -13.83 0.07
C LYS A 19 -6.19 -13.76 1.49
N SER A 20 -5.28 -12.82 1.77
CA SER A 20 -4.69 -12.72 3.10
C SER A 20 -5.62 -12.04 4.10
N ASN A 21 -5.48 -12.40 5.37
CA ASN A 21 -6.23 -11.77 6.47
C ASN A 21 -5.89 -10.28 6.63
N PHE A 22 -4.66 -9.88 6.31
CA PHE A 22 -4.24 -8.49 6.33
C PHE A 22 -5.08 -7.66 5.36
N TRP A 23 -5.12 -8.06 4.09
CA TRP A 23 -5.88 -7.34 3.05
C TRP A 23 -7.39 -7.43 3.26
N ALA A 24 -7.89 -8.53 3.81
CA ALA A 24 -9.29 -8.62 4.23
C ALA A 24 -9.64 -7.58 5.31
N THR A 25 -8.73 -7.32 6.24
CA THR A 25 -8.89 -6.30 7.28
C THR A 25 -8.84 -4.89 6.70
N VAL A 26 -7.91 -4.62 5.77
CA VAL A 26 -7.84 -3.35 5.03
C VAL A 26 -9.14 -3.09 4.27
N LYS A 27 -9.63 -4.09 3.50
CA LYS A 27 -10.92 -4.00 2.79
C LYS A 27 -12.07 -3.64 3.72
N LYS A 28 -12.12 -4.26 4.89
CA LYS A 28 -13.16 -4.00 5.90
C LYS A 28 -13.14 -2.56 6.39
N GLY A 29 -11.94 -2.02 6.66
CA GLY A 29 -11.76 -0.62 7.06
C GLY A 29 -12.19 0.35 5.96
N MET A 30 -11.76 0.12 4.72
CA MET A 30 -12.14 0.97 3.58
C MET A 30 -13.64 0.91 3.30
N THR A 31 -14.25 -0.28 3.39
CA THR A 31 -15.70 -0.44 3.23
C THR A 31 -16.48 0.35 4.30
N ALA A 32 -16.01 0.31 5.54
CA ALA A 32 -16.62 1.09 6.62
C ALA A 32 -16.48 2.59 6.37
N ALA A 33 -15.29 3.05 5.98
CA ALA A 33 -15.03 4.46 5.69
C ALA A 33 -15.92 4.99 4.54
N VAL A 34 -16.07 4.23 3.45
CA VAL A 34 -16.94 4.61 2.33
C VAL A 34 -18.42 4.62 2.74
N LYS A 35 -18.83 3.68 3.61
CA LYS A 35 -20.19 3.70 4.17
C LYS A 35 -20.45 4.96 4.98
N ASP A 36 -19.55 5.28 5.92
CA ASP A 36 -19.67 6.47 6.76
C ASP A 36 -19.65 7.75 5.91
N LEU A 37 -18.81 7.79 4.87
CA LEU A 37 -18.75 8.90 3.92
C LEU A 37 -20.10 9.10 3.19
N ASN A 38 -20.68 8.03 2.64
CA ASN A 38 -21.97 8.07 1.98
C ASN A 38 -23.11 8.53 2.92
N GLU A 39 -23.07 8.07 4.18
CA GLU A 39 -24.03 8.50 5.20
C GLU A 39 -23.86 9.99 5.53
N LYS A 40 -22.61 10.46 5.75
CA LYS A 40 -22.29 11.87 6.02
C LYS A 40 -22.76 12.80 4.89
N MET A 41 -22.54 12.36 3.63
CA MET A 41 -22.88 13.12 2.44
C MET A 41 -24.36 13.00 2.06
N GLY A 42 -25.09 12.04 2.62
CA GLY A 42 -26.48 11.76 2.27
C GLY A 42 -26.66 11.10 0.90
N TYR A 43 -25.60 10.53 0.33
CA TYR A 43 -25.60 9.90 -1.00
C TYR A 43 -26.39 8.60 -1.00
N LYS A 44 -27.26 8.41 -2.03
CA LYS A 44 -28.14 7.24 -2.20
C LYS A 44 -28.16 6.77 -3.66
N GLY A 45 -28.45 5.51 -3.85
CA GLY A 45 -28.56 4.93 -5.19
C GLY A 45 -27.24 5.10 -5.98
N ASP A 46 -27.35 5.68 -7.15
CA ASP A 46 -26.22 5.91 -8.07
C ASP A 46 -25.27 7.03 -7.63
N ASP A 47 -25.72 7.90 -6.73
CA ASP A 47 -24.89 8.99 -6.17
C ASP A 47 -23.87 8.49 -5.15
N LYS A 48 -24.02 7.25 -4.65
CA LYS A 48 -23.06 6.69 -3.68
C LYS A 48 -21.65 6.64 -4.25
N VAL A 49 -20.71 7.05 -3.43
CA VAL A 49 -19.29 6.72 -3.66
C VAL A 49 -19.14 5.21 -3.68
N LYS A 50 -18.52 4.69 -4.73
CA LYS A 50 -18.30 3.25 -4.97
C LYS A 50 -16.87 2.88 -4.55
N LEU A 51 -16.70 1.65 -4.09
CA LEU A 51 -15.41 1.05 -3.76
C LEU A 51 -15.26 -0.25 -4.51
N SER A 52 -14.26 -0.36 -5.38
CA SER A 52 -13.77 -1.65 -5.88
C SER A 52 -12.48 -2.04 -5.14
N PHE A 53 -12.26 -3.33 -4.96
CA PHE A 53 -11.11 -3.84 -4.21
C PHE A 53 -10.63 -5.12 -4.87
N GLU A 54 -9.54 -5.01 -5.61
CA GLU A 54 -9.02 -6.02 -6.52
C GLU A 54 -7.55 -6.30 -6.28
N GLY A 55 -7.06 -7.36 -6.88
CA GLY A 55 -5.65 -7.75 -6.82
C GLY A 55 -5.48 -9.25 -7.07
N PRO A 56 -4.24 -9.71 -7.22
CA PRO A 56 -3.94 -11.11 -7.43
C PRO A 56 -4.26 -11.97 -6.20
N ALA A 57 -4.24 -13.26 -6.41
CA ALA A 57 -4.36 -14.26 -5.33
C ALA A 57 -3.03 -14.52 -4.63
N ASP A 58 -1.92 -14.24 -5.31
CA ASP A 58 -0.55 -14.41 -4.83
C ASP A 58 0.15 -13.04 -4.80
N GLU A 59 0.76 -12.71 -3.69
CA GLU A 59 1.46 -11.43 -3.50
C GLU A 59 2.82 -11.34 -4.19
N LEU A 60 3.22 -12.36 -4.94
CA LEU A 60 4.40 -12.36 -5.80
C LEU A 60 4.05 -12.30 -7.29
N ASP A 61 2.75 -12.32 -7.63
CA ASP A 61 2.27 -12.27 -9.02
C ASP A 61 2.17 -10.82 -9.53
N VAL A 62 3.32 -10.27 -9.91
CA VAL A 62 3.46 -8.92 -10.44
C VAL A 62 2.67 -8.73 -11.72
N GLU A 63 2.71 -9.71 -12.64
CA GLU A 63 2.02 -9.64 -13.93
C GLU A 63 0.50 -9.54 -13.74
N SER A 64 -0.06 -10.36 -12.87
CA SER A 64 -1.49 -10.30 -12.55
C SER A 64 -1.87 -8.97 -11.90
N GLN A 65 -1.00 -8.37 -11.08
CA GLN A 65 -1.27 -7.04 -10.53
C GLN A 65 -1.26 -5.96 -11.61
N ILE A 66 -0.29 -5.96 -12.51
CA ILE A 66 -0.22 -5.01 -13.64
C ILE A 66 -1.50 -5.10 -14.49
N ASN A 67 -1.90 -6.31 -14.90
CA ASN A 67 -3.12 -6.52 -15.67
C ASN A 67 -4.38 -6.03 -14.92
N THR A 68 -4.39 -6.16 -13.59
CA THR A 68 -5.48 -5.65 -12.75
C THR A 68 -5.50 -4.12 -12.74
N ILE A 69 -4.34 -3.46 -12.66
CA ILE A 69 -4.25 -2.00 -12.72
C ILE A 69 -4.73 -1.49 -14.08
N ASP A 70 -4.29 -2.12 -15.19
CA ASP A 70 -4.74 -1.75 -16.54
C ASP A 70 -6.26 -1.85 -16.67
N ALA A 71 -6.85 -2.95 -16.19
CA ALA A 71 -8.31 -3.14 -16.22
C ALA A 71 -9.05 -2.08 -15.40
N VAL A 72 -8.54 -1.74 -14.22
CA VAL A 72 -9.12 -0.73 -13.33
C VAL A 72 -9.00 0.68 -13.93
N LEU A 73 -7.87 1.03 -14.54
CA LEU A 73 -7.69 2.34 -15.19
C LEU A 73 -8.62 2.50 -16.40
N ALA A 74 -8.89 1.41 -17.14
CA ALA A 74 -9.85 1.43 -18.24
C ALA A 74 -11.29 1.78 -17.82
N GLU A 75 -11.64 1.57 -16.54
CA GLU A 75 -12.93 2.00 -15.97
C GLU A 75 -12.97 3.49 -15.61
N ASN A 76 -11.86 4.21 -15.77
CA ASN A 76 -11.71 5.63 -15.45
C ASN A 76 -12.18 5.98 -14.03
N PRO A 77 -11.58 5.40 -12.98
CA PRO A 77 -11.97 5.68 -11.60
C PRO A 77 -11.64 7.12 -11.20
N THR A 78 -12.31 7.62 -10.16
CA THR A 78 -12.03 8.96 -9.60
C THR A 78 -10.66 9.02 -8.91
N VAL A 79 -10.22 7.89 -8.35
CA VAL A 79 -8.92 7.74 -7.68
C VAL A 79 -8.48 6.29 -7.73
N LEU A 80 -7.19 6.07 -7.95
CA LEU A 80 -6.53 4.77 -7.81
C LEU A 80 -5.82 4.72 -6.45
N CYS A 81 -6.19 3.75 -5.62
CA CYS A 81 -5.46 3.41 -4.40
C CYS A 81 -4.66 2.13 -4.66
N LEU A 82 -3.33 2.21 -4.59
CA LEU A 82 -2.43 1.13 -4.99
C LEU A 82 -1.50 0.70 -3.85
N SER A 83 -1.39 -0.60 -3.62
CA SER A 83 -0.28 -1.20 -2.89
C SER A 83 0.53 -2.07 -3.83
N ALA A 84 1.70 -1.62 -4.23
CA ALA A 84 2.51 -2.28 -5.25
C ALA A 84 3.22 -3.53 -4.71
N ILE A 85 3.17 -4.63 -5.48
CA ILE A 85 3.96 -5.84 -5.22
C ILE A 85 5.43 -5.51 -5.43
N ASP A 86 5.74 -4.90 -6.56
CA ASP A 86 7.07 -4.49 -7.00
C ASP A 86 7.09 -2.97 -7.19
N MET A 87 8.11 -2.31 -6.62
CA MET A 87 8.15 -0.85 -6.56
C MET A 87 8.48 -0.16 -7.89
N GLU A 88 8.98 -0.89 -8.88
CA GLU A 88 9.39 -0.35 -10.18
C GLU A 88 8.47 -0.76 -11.33
N SER A 89 7.74 -1.87 -11.18
CA SER A 89 7.06 -2.54 -12.31
C SER A 89 5.82 -1.83 -12.84
N CYS A 90 5.20 -0.91 -12.09
CA CYS A 90 3.94 -0.26 -12.50
C CYS A 90 4.11 1.16 -13.05
N GLY A 91 5.32 1.53 -13.51
CA GLY A 91 5.62 2.88 -14.01
C GLY A 91 4.70 3.32 -15.14
N ALA A 92 4.46 2.46 -16.14
CA ALA A 92 3.58 2.76 -17.27
C ALA A 92 2.13 3.04 -16.83
N GLN A 93 1.62 2.28 -15.86
CA GLN A 93 0.28 2.46 -15.30
C GLN A 93 0.15 3.76 -14.51
N LEU A 94 1.22 4.17 -13.80
CA LEU A 94 1.25 5.46 -13.12
C LEU A 94 1.27 6.64 -14.11
N GLU A 95 2.01 6.50 -15.22
CA GLU A 95 1.99 7.48 -16.32
C GLU A 95 0.61 7.57 -16.98
N GLU A 96 -0.06 6.44 -17.19
CA GLU A 96 -1.42 6.39 -17.72
C GLU A 96 -2.42 7.06 -16.76
N ALA A 97 -2.35 6.75 -15.46
CA ALA A 97 -3.19 7.38 -14.45
C ALA A 97 -3.00 8.92 -14.45
N MET A 98 -1.75 9.39 -14.49
CA MET A 98 -1.43 10.82 -14.59
C MET A 98 -1.98 11.43 -15.89
N GLY A 99 -1.81 10.75 -17.02
CA GLY A 99 -2.31 11.21 -18.32
C GLY A 99 -3.83 11.34 -18.39
N ASN A 100 -4.53 10.53 -17.61
CA ASN A 100 -6.00 10.54 -17.48
C ASN A 100 -6.50 11.39 -16.29
N GLU A 101 -5.60 12.14 -15.63
CA GLU A 101 -5.91 12.97 -14.45
C GLU A 101 -6.50 12.16 -13.28
N ILE A 102 -6.14 10.87 -13.18
CA ILE A 102 -6.53 9.98 -12.08
C ILE A 102 -5.49 10.08 -10.97
N PRO A 103 -5.81 10.68 -9.81
CA PRO A 103 -4.86 10.74 -8.70
C PRO A 103 -4.57 9.35 -8.15
N VAL A 104 -3.31 9.16 -7.72
CA VAL A 104 -2.83 7.90 -7.14
C VAL A 104 -2.52 8.07 -5.65
N VAL A 105 -3.13 7.23 -4.83
CA VAL A 105 -2.88 7.11 -3.40
C VAL A 105 -2.19 5.79 -3.12
N ILE A 106 -0.98 5.83 -2.59
CA ILE A 106 -0.28 4.62 -2.17
C ILE A 106 -0.78 4.15 -0.81
N LEU A 107 -0.99 2.84 -0.71
CA LEU A 107 -1.37 2.15 0.53
C LEU A 107 -0.29 1.14 0.91
N ASP A 108 0.12 1.11 2.18
CA ASP A 108 1.01 0.10 2.77
C ASP A 108 2.38 -0.02 2.10
N SER A 109 2.45 -0.44 0.84
CA SER A 109 3.71 -0.66 0.11
C SER A 109 3.79 0.21 -1.14
N GLY A 110 4.85 1.00 -1.21
CA GLY A 110 5.05 2.07 -2.18
C GLY A 110 5.65 1.65 -3.51
N VAL A 111 5.86 2.67 -4.31
CA VAL A 111 6.52 2.65 -5.63
C VAL A 111 7.69 3.62 -5.63
N GLU A 112 8.66 3.41 -6.50
CA GLU A 112 9.70 4.39 -6.81
C GLU A 112 9.24 5.31 -7.94
N SER A 113 8.34 6.24 -7.61
CA SER A 113 7.80 7.20 -8.58
C SER A 113 7.36 8.48 -7.88
N GLU A 114 7.58 9.61 -8.53
CA GLU A 114 7.05 10.91 -8.11
C GLU A 114 5.61 11.17 -8.60
N LEU A 115 5.04 10.24 -9.39
CA LEU A 115 3.69 10.36 -9.96
C LEU A 115 2.57 9.98 -8.98
N VAL A 116 2.87 9.96 -7.67
CA VAL A 116 1.90 9.64 -6.63
C VAL A 116 1.51 10.88 -5.85
N ASN A 117 0.22 11.00 -5.51
CA ASN A 117 -0.30 12.19 -4.84
C ASN A 117 -0.13 12.14 -3.32
N THR A 118 -0.23 10.94 -2.74
CA THR A 118 -0.05 10.75 -1.29
C THR A 118 0.25 9.29 -0.95
N VAL A 119 0.78 9.08 0.25
CA VAL A 119 1.12 7.76 0.79
C VAL A 119 0.48 7.60 2.16
N CYS A 120 -0.22 6.48 2.35
CA CYS A 120 -0.77 6.05 3.65
C CYS A 120 -0.13 4.70 4.02
N ALA A 121 0.92 4.72 4.81
CA ALA A 121 1.68 3.53 5.17
C ALA A 121 2.27 3.65 6.58
N THR A 122 2.70 2.52 7.12
CA THR A 122 3.57 2.47 8.29
C THR A 122 4.94 3.06 7.94
N ASP A 123 5.58 3.77 8.86
CA ASP A 123 7.01 4.05 8.78
C ASP A 123 7.78 2.73 8.96
N ASN A 124 8.00 2.04 7.83
CA ASN A 124 8.59 0.71 7.81
C ASN A 124 10.07 0.72 8.21
N TYR A 125 10.78 1.82 7.94
CA TYR A 125 12.15 1.98 8.39
C TYR A 125 12.22 2.08 9.93
N ALA A 126 11.41 2.94 10.52
CA ALA A 126 11.34 3.07 11.98
C ALA A 126 10.86 1.77 12.65
N ALA A 127 9.91 1.05 12.04
CA ALA A 127 9.45 -0.25 12.53
C ALA A 127 10.56 -1.30 12.51
N GLY A 128 11.39 -1.33 11.46
CA GLY A 128 12.58 -2.19 11.39
C GLY A 128 13.60 -1.86 12.48
N ALA A 129 13.91 -0.59 12.69
CA ALA A 129 14.80 -0.13 13.74
C ALA A 129 14.30 -0.49 15.15
N GLU A 130 13.00 -0.36 15.40
CA GLU A 130 12.40 -0.75 16.67
C GLU A 130 12.46 -2.28 16.88
N ALA A 131 12.23 -3.06 15.84
CA ALA A 131 12.40 -4.52 15.89
C ALA A 131 13.85 -4.93 16.26
N ALA A 132 14.85 -4.22 15.69
CA ALA A 132 16.26 -4.43 16.02
C ALA A 132 16.56 -4.18 17.50
N LYS A 133 16.03 -3.09 18.07
CA LYS A 133 16.18 -2.78 19.50
C LYS A 133 15.60 -3.86 20.37
N LYS A 134 14.39 -4.34 20.05
CA LYS A 134 13.72 -5.40 20.79
C LYS A 134 14.46 -6.74 20.66
N MET A 135 15.01 -7.05 19.50
CA MET A 135 15.85 -8.23 19.30
C MET A 135 17.12 -8.14 20.13
N ALA A 136 17.85 -7.04 20.06
CA ALA A 136 19.08 -6.84 20.84
C ALA A 136 18.81 -6.95 22.35
N GLU A 137 17.77 -6.32 22.86
CA GLU A 137 17.34 -6.43 24.26
C GLU A 137 17.08 -7.90 24.65
N ALA A 138 16.35 -8.65 23.81
CA ALA A 138 15.98 -10.05 24.08
C ALA A 138 17.17 -10.98 24.14
N ILE A 139 18.25 -10.73 23.39
CA ILE A 139 19.47 -11.55 23.38
C ILE A 139 20.60 -10.99 24.26
N GLY A 140 20.33 -9.96 25.06
CA GLY A 140 21.33 -9.34 25.95
C GLY A 140 22.39 -8.51 25.24
N ASN A 141 22.05 -7.92 24.10
CA ASN A 141 22.87 -7.03 23.25
C ASN A 141 24.13 -7.68 22.67
N LYS A 142 24.17 -9.01 22.58
CA LYS A 142 25.31 -9.78 22.05
C LYS A 142 24.82 -11.02 21.31
N GLY A 143 25.49 -11.36 20.20
CA GLY A 143 25.22 -12.60 19.49
C GLY A 143 25.06 -12.40 17.99
N GLN A 144 24.59 -13.46 17.32
CA GLN A 144 24.31 -13.46 15.90
C GLN A 144 22.82 -13.45 15.64
N VAL A 145 22.38 -12.60 14.73
CA VAL A 145 20.98 -12.47 14.32
C VAL A 145 20.86 -12.78 12.84
N ALA A 146 19.89 -13.61 12.48
CA ALA A 146 19.51 -13.86 11.10
C ALA A 146 18.24 -13.11 10.76
N ILE A 147 18.19 -12.47 9.59
CA ILE A 147 17.01 -11.78 9.08
C ILE A 147 16.44 -12.62 7.94
N MET A 148 15.16 -12.97 8.05
CA MET A 148 14.40 -13.51 6.94
C MET A 148 13.63 -12.36 6.30
N ALA A 149 14.18 -11.79 5.23
CA ALA A 149 13.52 -10.75 4.45
C ALA A 149 12.35 -11.34 3.64
N HIS A 150 11.34 -10.54 3.38
CA HIS A 150 10.19 -10.94 2.57
C HIS A 150 10.55 -10.82 1.07
N ALA A 151 9.98 -9.90 0.34
CA ALA A 151 10.24 -9.72 -1.10
C ALA A 151 11.25 -8.58 -1.33
N GLU A 152 12.32 -8.86 -2.08
CA GLU A 152 13.40 -7.90 -2.34
C GLU A 152 12.92 -6.64 -3.11
N THR A 153 11.89 -6.78 -3.95
CA THR A 153 11.34 -5.68 -4.75
C THR A 153 10.19 -4.93 -4.07
N SER A 154 9.83 -5.33 -2.86
CA SER A 154 8.77 -4.67 -2.08
C SER A 154 9.35 -3.54 -1.24
N LYS A 155 8.86 -2.31 -1.46
CA LYS A 155 9.30 -1.11 -0.74
C LYS A 155 9.21 -1.24 0.79
N SER A 156 8.08 -1.74 1.29
CA SER A 156 7.88 -1.93 2.73
C SER A 156 8.83 -2.98 3.33
N SER A 157 9.21 -4.01 2.56
CA SER A 157 10.20 -5.03 2.98
C SER A 157 11.59 -4.44 3.06
N GLN A 158 12.02 -3.74 2.03
CA GLN A 158 13.34 -3.10 1.98
C GLN A 158 13.51 -2.09 3.12
N ASP A 159 12.50 -1.27 3.38
CA ASP A 159 12.57 -0.27 4.44
C ASP A 159 12.70 -0.92 5.83
N ARG A 160 11.95 -2.00 6.09
CA ARG A 160 12.08 -2.75 7.37
C ARG A 160 13.45 -3.40 7.52
N GLU A 161 13.95 -4.05 6.47
CA GLU A 161 15.28 -4.66 6.48
C GLU A 161 16.38 -3.63 6.69
N LYS A 162 16.31 -2.50 5.97
CA LYS A 162 17.25 -1.40 6.10
C LYS A 162 17.23 -0.81 7.50
N GLY A 163 16.07 -0.50 8.04
CA GLY A 163 15.94 0.03 9.40
C GLY A 163 16.50 -0.91 10.45
N PHE A 164 16.25 -2.22 10.31
CA PHE A 164 16.78 -3.23 11.22
C PHE A 164 18.31 -3.32 11.13
N THR A 165 18.87 -3.45 9.93
CA THR A 165 20.31 -3.65 9.73
C THR A 165 21.12 -2.44 10.14
N GLU A 166 20.66 -1.23 9.81
CA GLU A 166 21.35 0.01 10.20
C GLU A 166 21.32 0.26 11.71
N GLU A 167 20.19 -0.08 12.38
CA GLU A 167 20.08 0.03 13.85
C GLU A 167 21.05 -0.94 14.54
N ILE A 168 21.14 -2.21 14.08
CA ILE A 168 22.08 -3.19 14.62
C ILE A 168 23.53 -2.69 14.40
N ALA A 169 23.86 -2.30 13.18
CA ALA A 169 25.25 -1.88 12.86
C ALA A 169 25.68 -0.65 13.67
N LYS A 170 24.77 0.25 13.96
CA LYS A 170 25.06 1.51 14.67
C LYS A 170 25.14 1.35 16.19
N ASN A 171 24.21 0.59 16.77
CA ASN A 171 23.99 0.59 18.21
C ASN A 171 24.34 -0.75 18.89
N TYR A 172 24.49 -1.84 18.14
CA TYR A 172 24.71 -3.20 18.65
C TYR A 172 25.75 -3.98 17.81
N PRO A 173 26.99 -3.47 17.68
CA PRO A 173 27.99 -4.03 16.76
C PRO A 173 28.64 -5.34 17.23
N GLU A 174 28.36 -5.86 18.42
CA GLU A 174 28.97 -7.06 19.01
C GLU A 174 28.16 -8.35 18.84
#